data_9b342d3526186a131aecd6e292a20de4
#
_entry.id   9b342d3526186a131aecd6e292a20de4
#
_cell.length_a   1.000
_cell.length_b   1.000
_cell.length_c   1.000
_cell.angle_alpha   90.00
_cell.angle_beta   90.00
_cell.angle_gamma   90.00
#
_symmetry.space_group_name_H-M   'P 1'
#
loop_
_entity.id
_entity.type
_entity.pdbx_description
1 polymer ?
#
loop_
_entity_poly.entity_id
_entity_poly.type
_entity_poly.pdbx_seq_one_letter_code
_entity_poly.pdbx_strand_id
1 'polypeptide(L)'
;IEKMMKSLVGQLNEPLPETLSPALLAEHHLMPLTDALMNIHFPSGPDVLRKAEYRLKFEELFYVQLNILRYAKDRQRKYRGYVFEKVGDIFNGFYSRNLPFELTNAQKRVLKEIRRDLGAGRQMNRLLQGDVGSGKTLVALMSMLIALDNGYQACMMAPTEILANQHYETIRELLYGMDVRVELLTGSIKGKRREAILSGLLTGDVQILIGTHAVIEDTVNFASLGLVVIDEQHRFGVAQRARLWTKSVQPPHVLVMTATPIPRTLAM
;
A
#
# COMPACT_ATOMS: atom_id res chain seq x y z
N ILE A 1 -0.25 32.77 29.79
CA ILE A 1 -0.69 32.39 28.41
C ILE A 1 -1.93 33.20 28.06
N GLU A 2 -3.01 33.18 28.83
CA GLU A 2 -4.29 33.87 28.54
C GLU A 2 -4.11 35.37 28.27
N LYS A 3 -3.37 36.11 29.15
CA LYS A 3 -3.09 37.52 28.93
C LYS A 3 -2.33 37.81 27.65
N MET A 4 -1.38 36.93 27.27
CA MET A 4 -0.62 37.05 26.02
C MET A 4 -1.55 36.85 24.79
N MET A 5 -2.41 35.83 24.85
CA MET A 5 -3.39 35.57 23.77
C MET A 5 -4.37 36.73 23.66
N LYS A 6 -4.85 37.27 24.75
CA LYS A 6 -5.75 38.43 24.75
C LYS A 6 -5.11 39.67 24.13
N SER A 7 -3.82 39.92 24.45
CA SER A 7 -3.05 41.01 23.86
C SER A 7 -2.80 40.80 22.36
N LEU A 8 -2.46 39.57 21.94
CA LEU A 8 -2.22 39.22 20.54
C LEU A 8 -3.49 39.43 19.72
N VAL A 9 -4.60 38.86 20.19
CA VAL A 9 -5.90 38.95 19.54
C VAL A 9 -6.39 40.39 19.46
N GLY A 10 -6.17 41.20 20.51
CA GLY A 10 -6.50 42.63 20.50
C GLY A 10 -5.66 43.50 19.55
N GLN A 11 -4.56 42.98 19.02
CA GLN A 11 -3.71 43.63 18.01
C GLN A 11 -4.09 43.25 16.57
N LEU A 12 -4.99 42.31 16.36
CA LEU A 12 -5.50 41.96 15.02
C LEU A 12 -6.46 43.05 14.55
N ASN A 13 -5.96 43.94 13.71
CA ASN A 13 -6.74 45.05 13.12
C ASN A 13 -7.59 44.60 11.96
N GLU A 14 -7.28 43.45 11.34
CA GLU A 14 -7.98 42.87 10.19
C GLU A 14 -8.31 41.41 10.44
N PRO A 15 -9.39 40.87 9.85
CA PRO A 15 -9.67 39.45 9.87
C PRO A 15 -8.50 38.65 9.25
N LEU A 16 -8.21 37.50 9.81
CA LEU A 16 -7.21 36.61 9.22
C LEU A 16 -7.70 36.11 7.85
N PRO A 17 -6.80 36.00 6.86
CA PRO A 17 -7.18 35.49 5.55
C PRO A 17 -7.74 34.08 5.68
N GLU A 18 -8.93 33.87 5.07
CA GLU A 18 -9.59 32.56 5.08
C GLU A 18 -8.79 31.54 4.28
N THR A 19 -8.62 30.36 4.83
CA THR A 19 -7.81 29.27 4.26
C THR A 19 -8.65 28.29 3.45
N LEU A 20 -9.95 28.17 3.73
CA LEU A 20 -10.87 27.30 3.01
C LEU A 20 -11.72 28.11 2.02
N SER A 21 -12.11 27.47 0.92
CA SER A 21 -12.97 28.12 -0.07
C SER A 21 -14.36 28.42 0.49
N PRO A 22 -15.04 29.48 0.03
CA PRO A 22 -16.42 29.79 0.44
C PRO A 22 -17.40 28.62 0.24
N ALA A 23 -17.18 27.82 -0.81
CA ALA A 23 -17.99 26.63 -1.09
C ALA A 23 -17.88 25.58 0.01
N LEU A 24 -16.65 25.30 0.50
CA LEU A 24 -16.43 24.36 1.61
C LEU A 24 -17.02 24.87 2.93
N LEU A 25 -16.88 26.17 3.20
CA LEU A 25 -17.46 26.77 4.39
C LEU A 25 -19.00 26.60 4.41
N ALA A 26 -19.64 26.85 3.28
CA ALA A 26 -21.08 26.72 3.15
C ALA A 26 -21.55 25.27 3.21
N GLU A 27 -20.92 24.37 2.47
CA GLU A 27 -21.27 22.94 2.40
C GLU A 27 -21.19 22.24 3.75
N HIS A 28 -20.15 22.54 4.53
CA HIS A 28 -19.91 21.91 5.83
C HIS A 28 -20.33 22.77 7.03
N HIS A 29 -21.02 23.86 6.79
CA HIS A 29 -21.49 24.80 7.83
C HIS A 29 -20.37 25.24 8.79
N LEU A 30 -19.18 25.52 8.24
CA LEU A 30 -18.02 25.91 9.01
C LEU A 30 -18.05 27.40 9.32
N MET A 31 -17.63 27.75 10.55
CA MET A 31 -17.45 29.16 10.89
C MET A 31 -16.17 29.74 10.25
N PRO A 32 -16.11 31.07 10.02
CA PRO A 32 -14.88 31.71 9.52
C PRO A 32 -13.68 31.46 10.40
N LEU A 33 -12.46 31.45 9.83
CA LEU A 33 -11.23 31.15 10.54
C LEU A 33 -11.00 32.09 11.71
N THR A 34 -11.17 33.38 11.51
CA THR A 34 -11.00 34.39 12.58
C THR A 34 -11.92 34.11 13.76
N ASP A 35 -13.20 33.84 13.50
CA ASP A 35 -14.16 33.52 14.54
C ASP A 35 -13.84 32.23 15.26
N ALA A 36 -13.33 31.23 14.55
CA ALA A 36 -12.91 29.96 15.14
C ALA A 36 -11.72 30.14 16.08
N LEU A 37 -10.72 30.91 15.64
CA LEU A 37 -9.52 31.19 16.47
C LEU A 37 -9.86 32.07 17.68
N MET A 38 -10.79 33.00 17.55
CA MET A 38 -11.25 33.79 18.69
C MET A 38 -11.99 32.91 19.70
N ASN A 39 -12.92 32.09 19.25
CA ASN A 39 -13.78 31.31 20.12
C ASN A 39 -13.13 30.03 20.68
N ILE A 40 -12.03 29.54 20.11
CA ILE A 40 -11.25 28.45 20.74
C ILE A 40 -10.55 28.93 22.02
N HIS A 41 -10.16 30.22 22.07
CA HIS A 41 -9.45 30.81 23.21
C HIS A 41 -10.39 31.56 24.17
N PHE A 42 -11.42 32.22 23.64
CA PHE A 42 -12.36 33.05 24.39
C PHE A 42 -13.80 32.74 23.94
N PRO A 43 -14.30 31.55 24.27
CA PRO A 43 -15.61 31.12 23.79
C PRO A 43 -16.73 31.95 24.41
N SER A 44 -17.67 32.42 23.59
CA SER A 44 -18.88 33.08 24.04
C SER A 44 -19.93 32.11 24.62
N GLY A 45 -19.74 30.81 24.44
CA GLY A 45 -20.58 29.75 24.97
C GLY A 45 -20.14 28.36 24.51
N PRO A 46 -20.66 27.30 25.16
CA PRO A 46 -20.24 25.89 24.85
C PRO A 46 -20.52 25.47 23.39
N ASP A 47 -21.61 25.96 22.81
CA ASP A 47 -22.00 25.63 21.41
C ASP A 47 -21.05 26.27 20.40
N VAL A 48 -20.64 27.51 20.68
CA VAL A 48 -19.70 28.25 19.84
C VAL A 48 -18.31 27.63 19.93
N LEU A 49 -17.90 27.21 21.12
CA LEU A 49 -16.65 26.48 21.32
C LEU A 49 -16.62 25.18 20.49
N ARG A 50 -17.70 24.39 20.52
CA ARG A 50 -17.79 23.17 19.71
C ARG A 50 -17.69 23.44 18.21
N LYS A 51 -18.30 24.51 17.71
CA LYS A 51 -18.19 24.92 16.31
C LYS A 51 -16.77 25.37 15.96
N ALA A 52 -16.09 26.08 16.84
CA ALA A 52 -14.70 26.49 16.67
C ALA A 52 -13.76 25.27 16.62
N GLU A 53 -13.91 24.33 17.56
CA GLU A 53 -13.17 23.08 17.54
C GLU A 53 -13.39 22.27 16.26
N TYR A 54 -14.66 22.15 15.85
CA TYR A 54 -15.02 21.44 14.62
C TYR A 54 -14.35 22.07 13.41
N ARG A 55 -14.40 23.41 13.28
CA ARG A 55 -13.76 24.13 12.18
C ARG A 55 -12.26 23.89 12.11
N LEU A 56 -11.54 24.00 13.24
CA LEU A 56 -10.09 23.83 13.27
C LEU A 56 -9.67 22.38 13.02
N LYS A 57 -10.37 21.41 13.61
CA LYS A 57 -10.15 19.98 13.34
C LYS A 57 -10.42 19.62 11.88
N PHE A 58 -11.50 20.16 11.29
CA PHE A 58 -11.82 19.96 9.89
C PHE A 58 -10.68 20.46 8.99
N GLU A 59 -10.21 21.68 9.22
CA GLU A 59 -9.16 22.29 8.42
C GLU A 59 -7.86 21.47 8.49
N GLU A 60 -7.43 21.10 9.69
CA GLU A 60 -6.21 20.29 9.87
C GLU A 60 -6.29 18.97 9.10
N LEU A 61 -7.40 18.23 9.27
CA LEU A 61 -7.61 16.96 8.57
C LEU A 61 -7.75 17.13 7.07
N PHE A 62 -8.43 18.22 6.61
CA PHE A 62 -8.60 18.55 5.20
C PHE A 62 -7.24 18.76 4.52
N TYR A 63 -6.36 19.57 5.10
CA TYR A 63 -5.04 19.81 4.52
C TYR A 63 -4.13 18.59 4.56
N VAL A 64 -4.18 17.80 5.63
CA VAL A 64 -3.48 16.51 5.67
C VAL A 64 -3.94 15.62 4.52
N GLN A 65 -5.25 15.47 4.35
CA GLN A 65 -5.81 14.63 3.28
C GLN A 65 -5.51 15.19 1.88
N LEU A 66 -5.59 16.50 1.71
CA LEU A 66 -5.26 17.17 0.44
C LEU A 66 -3.80 16.94 0.04
N ASN A 67 -2.88 17.05 1.00
CA ASN A 67 -1.46 16.79 0.76
C ASN A 67 -1.21 15.32 0.38
N ILE A 68 -1.86 14.37 1.05
CA ILE A 68 -1.77 12.94 0.72
C ILE A 68 -2.25 12.70 -0.72
N LEU A 69 -3.41 13.23 -1.09
CA LEU A 69 -3.99 13.07 -2.43
C LEU A 69 -3.12 13.74 -3.51
N ARG A 70 -2.59 14.93 -3.22
CA ARG A 70 -1.65 15.63 -4.12
C ARG A 70 -0.40 14.80 -4.34
N TYR A 71 0.22 14.33 -3.26
CA TYR A 71 1.42 13.48 -3.35
C TYR A 71 1.16 12.18 -4.14
N ALA A 72 0.02 11.52 -3.87
CA ALA A 72 -0.38 10.31 -4.61
C ALA A 72 -0.56 10.61 -6.10
N LYS A 73 -1.20 11.73 -6.46
CA LYS A 73 -1.42 12.16 -7.85
C LYS A 73 -0.12 12.53 -8.56
N ASP A 74 0.77 13.26 -7.88
CA ASP A 74 2.08 13.63 -8.43
C ASP A 74 2.94 12.39 -8.66
N ARG A 75 2.90 11.42 -7.75
CA ARG A 75 3.56 10.13 -7.91
C ARG A 75 3.01 9.34 -9.10
N GLN A 76 1.68 9.27 -9.27
CA GLN A 76 1.04 8.61 -10.42
C GLN A 76 1.42 9.26 -11.75
N ARG A 77 1.65 10.57 -11.79
CA ARG A 77 2.12 11.29 -12.99
C ARG A 77 3.60 11.04 -13.28
N LYS A 78 4.41 10.94 -12.23
CA LYS A 78 5.88 10.82 -12.34
C LYS A 78 6.31 9.41 -12.72
N TYR A 79 5.62 8.38 -12.25
CA TYR A 79 6.00 6.98 -12.46
C TYR A 79 4.95 6.26 -13.30
N ARG A 80 5.35 5.86 -14.51
CA ARG A 80 4.60 4.88 -15.29
C ARG A 80 4.75 3.52 -14.61
N GLY A 81 3.66 2.75 -14.52
CA GLY A 81 3.68 1.37 -14.05
C GLY A 81 3.77 0.40 -15.22
N TYR A 82 4.14 -0.83 -14.94
CA TYR A 82 3.98 -1.91 -15.88
C TYR A 82 2.50 -2.09 -16.26
N VAL A 83 2.24 -2.61 -17.45
CA VAL A 83 0.88 -2.92 -17.89
C VAL A 83 0.74 -4.44 -17.98
N PHE A 84 -0.11 -5.00 -17.13
CA PHE A 84 -0.45 -6.42 -17.18
C PHE A 84 -1.76 -6.59 -17.93
N GLU A 85 -1.65 -6.82 -19.24
CA GLU A 85 -2.81 -6.90 -20.13
C GLU A 85 -3.51 -8.24 -20.05
N LYS A 86 -2.72 -9.31 -19.81
CA LYS A 86 -3.18 -10.69 -19.94
C LYS A 86 -3.58 -11.29 -18.59
N VAL A 87 -4.65 -12.06 -18.62
CA VAL A 87 -4.93 -13.12 -17.66
C VAL A 87 -4.83 -14.41 -18.47
N GLY A 88 -3.67 -15.05 -18.37
CA GLY A 88 -3.28 -16.12 -19.26
C GLY A 88 -3.47 -17.51 -18.67
N ASP A 89 -2.66 -18.46 -19.18
CA ASP A 89 -2.81 -19.88 -18.87
C ASP A 89 -2.42 -20.24 -17.44
N ILE A 90 -1.47 -19.50 -16.83
CA ILE A 90 -1.03 -19.76 -15.46
C ILE A 90 -2.18 -19.43 -14.50
N PHE A 91 -2.76 -18.24 -14.61
CA PHE A 91 -3.89 -17.85 -13.78
C PHE A 91 -5.12 -18.73 -14.01
N ASN A 92 -5.50 -18.95 -15.27
CA ASN A 92 -6.68 -19.75 -15.62
C ASN A 92 -6.50 -21.22 -15.23
N GLY A 93 -5.29 -21.76 -15.38
CA GLY A 93 -4.94 -23.11 -14.95
C GLY A 93 -5.06 -23.26 -13.44
N PHE A 94 -4.56 -22.31 -12.67
CA PHE A 94 -4.74 -22.27 -11.22
C PHE A 94 -6.22 -22.18 -10.83
N TYR A 95 -6.95 -21.24 -11.42
CA TYR A 95 -8.37 -21.04 -11.12
C TYR A 95 -9.23 -22.28 -11.38
N SER A 96 -8.95 -23.02 -12.44
CA SER A 96 -9.75 -24.17 -12.85
C SER A 96 -9.38 -25.48 -12.15
N ARG A 97 -8.11 -25.66 -11.74
CA ARG A 97 -7.61 -26.96 -11.26
C ARG A 97 -7.09 -26.95 -9.82
N ASN A 98 -6.50 -25.83 -9.39
CA ASN A 98 -5.77 -25.76 -8.11
C ASN A 98 -6.51 -24.94 -7.06
N LEU A 99 -7.57 -24.22 -7.40
CA LEU A 99 -8.32 -23.43 -6.44
C LEU A 99 -9.01 -24.35 -5.42
N PRO A 100 -8.69 -24.27 -4.14
CA PRO A 100 -9.15 -25.24 -3.14
C PRO A 100 -10.63 -25.08 -2.77
N PHE A 101 -11.23 -23.93 -3.09
CA PHE A 101 -12.64 -23.59 -2.81
C PHE A 101 -13.10 -22.43 -3.69
N GLU A 102 -14.40 -22.26 -3.82
CA GLU A 102 -14.94 -21.12 -4.55
C GLU A 102 -14.60 -19.78 -3.86
N LEU A 103 -14.19 -18.81 -4.67
CA LEU A 103 -13.94 -17.46 -4.18
C LEU A 103 -15.23 -16.82 -3.68
N THR A 104 -15.15 -16.15 -2.56
CA THR A 104 -16.22 -15.29 -2.06
C THR A 104 -16.47 -14.10 -3.01
N ASN A 105 -17.65 -13.51 -2.93
CA ASN A 105 -17.98 -12.31 -3.73
C ASN A 105 -17.02 -11.15 -3.44
N ALA A 106 -16.55 -10.99 -2.20
CA ALA A 106 -15.56 -9.99 -1.82
C ALA A 106 -14.22 -10.24 -2.51
N GLN A 107 -13.71 -11.48 -2.47
CA GLN A 107 -12.46 -11.86 -3.15
C GLN A 107 -12.55 -11.65 -4.67
N LYS A 108 -13.66 -12.08 -5.30
CA LYS A 108 -13.92 -11.85 -6.73
C LYS A 108 -13.92 -10.36 -7.09
N ARG A 109 -14.54 -9.52 -6.25
CA ARG A 109 -14.56 -8.06 -6.43
C ARG A 109 -13.16 -7.47 -6.34
N VAL A 110 -12.43 -7.79 -5.28
CA VAL A 110 -11.07 -7.28 -5.05
C VAL A 110 -10.11 -7.70 -6.17
N LEU A 111 -10.16 -8.94 -6.63
CA LEU A 111 -9.35 -9.40 -7.76
C LEU A 111 -9.67 -8.64 -9.06
N LYS A 112 -10.95 -8.33 -9.33
CA LYS A 112 -11.34 -7.50 -10.49
C LYS A 112 -10.76 -6.07 -10.38
N GLU A 113 -10.76 -5.50 -9.18
CA GLU A 113 -10.18 -4.18 -8.93
C GLU A 113 -8.66 -4.19 -9.10
N ILE A 114 -7.96 -5.19 -8.52
CA ILE A 114 -6.51 -5.37 -8.67
C ILE A 114 -6.16 -5.52 -10.15
N ARG A 115 -6.85 -6.39 -10.89
CA ARG A 115 -6.64 -6.59 -12.32
C ARG A 115 -6.78 -5.29 -13.11
N ARG A 116 -7.81 -4.49 -12.82
CA ARG A 116 -8.01 -3.19 -13.48
C ARG A 116 -6.85 -2.25 -13.23
N ASP A 117 -6.34 -2.20 -12.01
CA ASP A 117 -5.21 -1.33 -11.66
C ASP A 117 -3.90 -1.81 -12.28
N LEU A 118 -3.66 -3.12 -12.33
CA LEU A 118 -2.48 -3.71 -12.97
C LEU A 118 -2.43 -3.42 -14.48
N GLY A 119 -3.60 -3.30 -15.12
CA GLY A 119 -3.72 -2.92 -16.55
C GLY A 119 -3.74 -1.42 -16.83
N ALA A 120 -3.72 -0.56 -15.82
CA ALA A 120 -3.95 0.88 -16.00
C ALA A 120 -2.73 1.71 -16.46
N GLY A 121 -1.56 1.10 -16.65
CA GLY A 121 -0.32 1.80 -17.02
C GLY A 121 0.23 2.72 -15.93
N ARG A 122 -0.26 2.58 -14.71
CA ARG A 122 0.18 3.31 -13.52
C ARG A 122 0.62 2.33 -12.45
N GLN A 123 1.61 2.71 -11.65
CA GLN A 123 2.02 1.88 -10.53
C GLN A 123 0.83 1.67 -9.57
N MET A 124 0.37 0.42 -9.43
CA MET A 124 -0.60 0.07 -8.40
C MET A 124 0.08 0.12 -7.02
N ASN A 125 -0.57 0.75 -6.06
CA ASN A 125 -0.21 0.68 -4.64
C ASN A 125 -1.52 0.52 -3.86
N ARG A 126 -1.86 -0.74 -3.54
CA ARG A 126 -3.13 -1.09 -2.88
C ARG A 126 -2.91 -1.70 -1.52
N LEU A 127 -3.82 -1.38 -0.62
CA LEU A 127 -3.98 -2.05 0.67
C LEU A 127 -5.10 -3.11 0.56
N LEU A 128 -4.74 -4.37 0.79
CA LEU A 128 -5.65 -5.49 0.94
C LEU A 128 -5.88 -5.74 2.43
N GLN A 129 -6.99 -5.28 2.93
CA GLN A 129 -7.38 -5.45 4.33
C GLN A 129 -8.41 -6.56 4.47
N GLY A 130 -8.30 -7.35 5.52
CA GLY A 130 -9.26 -8.40 5.86
C GLY A 130 -8.79 -9.17 7.09
N ASP A 131 -9.71 -9.83 7.79
CA ASP A 131 -9.42 -10.58 8.99
C ASP A 131 -8.45 -11.74 8.76
N VAL A 132 -7.91 -12.30 9.83
CA VAL A 132 -7.12 -13.53 9.77
C VAL A 132 -8.00 -14.64 9.20
N GLY A 133 -7.48 -15.40 8.22
CA GLY A 133 -8.25 -16.45 7.54
C GLY A 133 -9.17 -15.96 6.42
N SER A 134 -9.24 -14.67 6.11
CA SER A 134 -10.08 -14.13 5.01
C SER A 134 -9.58 -14.47 3.59
N GLY A 135 -8.48 -15.21 3.46
CA GLY A 135 -7.91 -15.63 2.19
C GLY A 135 -7.09 -14.55 1.47
N LYS A 136 -6.51 -13.57 2.20
CA LYS A 136 -5.62 -12.55 1.62
C LYS A 136 -4.46 -13.16 0.85
N THR A 137 -3.85 -14.23 1.36
CA THR A 137 -2.75 -14.94 0.71
C THR A 137 -3.18 -15.50 -0.66
N LEU A 138 -4.40 -16.02 -0.78
CA LEU A 138 -4.95 -16.50 -2.05
C LEU A 138 -5.13 -15.37 -3.06
N VAL A 139 -5.68 -14.22 -2.63
CA VAL A 139 -5.81 -13.03 -3.49
C VAL A 139 -4.44 -12.51 -3.94
N ALA A 140 -3.45 -12.52 -3.04
CA ALA A 140 -2.08 -12.14 -3.37
C ALA A 140 -1.45 -13.11 -4.37
N LEU A 141 -1.59 -14.43 -4.15
CA LEU A 141 -1.11 -15.44 -5.09
C LEU A 141 -1.73 -15.24 -6.47
N MET A 142 -3.05 -15.12 -6.56
CA MET A 142 -3.72 -14.90 -7.85
C MET A 142 -3.25 -13.61 -8.54
N SER A 143 -2.93 -12.57 -7.77
CA SER A 143 -2.34 -11.34 -8.32
C SER A 143 -0.92 -11.56 -8.83
N MET A 144 -0.11 -12.39 -8.14
CA MET A 144 1.22 -12.79 -8.60
C MET A 144 1.15 -13.62 -9.90
N LEU A 145 0.17 -14.52 -10.02
CA LEU A 145 -0.02 -15.31 -11.25
C LEU A 145 -0.37 -14.43 -12.45
N ILE A 146 -1.11 -13.33 -12.26
CA ILE A 146 -1.33 -12.32 -13.31
C ILE A 146 0.01 -11.70 -13.73
N ALA A 147 0.91 -11.39 -12.79
CA ALA A 147 2.23 -10.87 -13.14
C ALA A 147 3.04 -11.88 -13.96
N LEU A 148 3.01 -13.16 -13.59
CA LEU A 148 3.68 -14.23 -14.32
C LEU A 148 3.13 -14.40 -15.74
N ASP A 149 1.82 -14.35 -15.94
CA ASP A 149 1.18 -14.39 -17.26
C ASP A 149 1.64 -13.25 -18.19
N ASN A 150 2.14 -12.17 -17.64
CA ASN A 150 2.69 -11.02 -18.37
C ASN A 150 4.23 -11.03 -18.45
N GLY A 151 4.88 -12.14 -18.08
CA GLY A 151 6.32 -12.29 -18.18
C GLY A 151 7.12 -11.59 -17.07
N TYR A 152 6.47 -11.23 -15.97
CA TYR A 152 7.12 -10.60 -14.83
C TYR A 152 7.24 -11.55 -13.65
N GLN A 153 8.30 -11.34 -12.87
CA GLN A 153 8.50 -12.01 -11.58
C GLN A 153 7.70 -11.31 -10.48
N ALA A 154 7.38 -12.06 -9.43
CA ALA A 154 6.72 -11.53 -8.24
C ALA A 154 7.55 -11.81 -6.98
N CYS A 155 7.44 -10.92 -5.99
CA CYS A 155 8.08 -11.07 -4.69
C CYS A 155 7.05 -10.91 -3.58
N MET A 156 7.09 -11.80 -2.57
CA MET A 156 6.30 -11.68 -1.34
C MET A 156 7.22 -11.50 -0.15
N MET A 157 7.01 -10.41 0.58
CA MET A 157 7.74 -10.10 1.81
C MET A 157 6.89 -10.39 3.04
N ALA A 158 7.46 -11.15 3.97
CA ALA A 158 6.89 -11.40 5.29
C ALA A 158 7.78 -10.81 6.40
N PRO A 159 7.19 -10.38 7.53
CA PRO A 159 7.93 -9.71 8.59
C PRO A 159 8.86 -10.63 9.39
N THR A 160 8.61 -11.92 9.38
CA THR A 160 9.38 -12.94 10.13
C THR A 160 9.67 -14.16 9.25
N GLU A 161 10.72 -14.90 9.59
CA GLU A 161 11.05 -16.15 8.91
C GLU A 161 9.96 -17.21 9.05
N ILE A 162 9.27 -17.24 10.19
CA ILE A 162 8.14 -18.17 10.43
C ILE A 162 7.02 -17.89 9.42
N LEU A 163 6.61 -16.63 9.27
CA LEU A 163 5.56 -16.26 8.31
C LEU A 163 6.01 -16.46 6.86
N ALA A 164 7.28 -16.18 6.55
CA ALA A 164 7.84 -16.43 5.21
C ALA A 164 7.79 -17.92 4.87
N ASN A 165 8.15 -18.80 5.80
CA ASN A 165 8.05 -20.26 5.63
C ASN A 165 6.58 -20.70 5.46
N GLN A 166 5.66 -20.19 6.27
CA GLN A 166 4.22 -20.51 6.16
C GLN A 166 3.67 -20.11 4.78
N HIS A 167 3.98 -18.91 4.31
CA HIS A 167 3.56 -18.47 2.97
C HIS A 167 4.18 -19.34 1.88
N TYR A 168 5.46 -19.69 2.02
CA TYR A 168 6.16 -20.53 1.06
C TYR A 168 5.52 -21.91 0.94
N GLU A 169 5.30 -22.60 2.05
CA GLU A 169 4.65 -23.92 2.04
C GLU A 169 3.23 -23.84 1.48
N THR A 170 2.42 -22.90 1.95
CA THR A 170 1.04 -22.70 1.46
C THR A 170 1.02 -22.43 -0.06
N ILE A 171 1.91 -21.58 -0.56
CA ILE A 171 1.93 -21.25 -2.00
C ILE A 171 2.42 -22.43 -2.82
N ARG A 172 3.42 -23.18 -2.35
CA ARG A 172 3.87 -24.40 -3.02
C ARG A 172 2.79 -25.48 -3.10
N GLU A 173 2.04 -25.68 -2.03
CA GLU A 173 0.91 -26.61 -2.00
C GLU A 173 -0.17 -26.19 -3.03
N LEU A 174 -0.53 -24.91 -3.03
CA LEU A 174 -1.52 -24.38 -3.97
C LEU A 174 -1.07 -24.48 -5.44
N LEU A 175 0.21 -24.37 -5.71
CA LEU A 175 0.79 -24.45 -7.06
C LEU A 175 1.24 -25.88 -7.44
N TYR A 176 0.92 -26.87 -6.63
CA TYR A 176 1.31 -28.25 -6.93
C TYR A 176 0.84 -28.69 -8.32
N GLY A 177 1.76 -29.27 -9.11
CA GLY A 177 1.50 -29.70 -10.48
C GLY A 177 1.47 -28.57 -11.54
N MET A 178 1.81 -27.33 -11.15
CA MET A 178 1.96 -26.21 -12.07
C MET A 178 3.47 -25.95 -12.34
N ASP A 179 3.79 -25.49 -13.54
CA ASP A 179 5.16 -25.11 -13.92
C ASP A 179 5.46 -23.67 -13.45
N VAL A 180 5.49 -23.49 -12.12
CA VAL A 180 5.80 -22.22 -11.46
C VAL A 180 6.83 -22.47 -10.37
N ARG A 181 8.01 -21.91 -10.55
CA ARG A 181 9.09 -22.06 -9.57
C ARG A 181 9.01 -20.98 -8.49
N VAL A 182 8.79 -21.44 -7.26
CA VAL A 182 8.74 -20.62 -6.05
C VAL A 182 9.98 -20.93 -5.19
N GLU A 183 10.66 -19.90 -4.73
CA GLU A 183 11.82 -20.04 -3.82
C GLU A 183 11.64 -19.19 -2.56
N LEU A 184 12.26 -19.66 -1.48
CA LEU A 184 12.30 -18.98 -0.19
C LEU A 184 13.68 -18.37 0.04
N LEU A 185 13.73 -17.10 0.47
CA LEU A 185 14.98 -16.42 0.83
C LEU A 185 14.85 -15.73 2.19
N THR A 186 15.51 -16.28 3.19
CA THR A 186 15.61 -15.74 4.55
C THR A 186 17.06 -15.56 4.95
N GLY A 187 17.30 -14.92 6.10
CA GLY A 187 18.66 -14.74 6.64
C GLY A 187 19.38 -16.05 6.96
N SER A 188 18.65 -17.13 7.18
CA SER A 188 19.20 -18.47 7.45
C SER A 188 19.71 -19.19 6.19
N ILE A 189 19.27 -18.78 4.98
CA ILE A 189 19.66 -19.41 3.71
C ILE A 189 20.99 -18.83 3.23
N LYS A 190 22.05 -19.69 3.17
CA LYS A 190 23.43 -19.30 2.86
C LYS A 190 24.05 -20.24 1.82
N GLY A 191 25.26 -19.89 1.36
CA GLY A 191 26.11 -20.71 0.49
C GLY A 191 25.46 -21.08 -0.84
N LYS A 192 25.70 -22.26 -1.34
CA LYS A 192 25.29 -22.73 -2.67
C LYS A 192 23.80 -22.62 -2.92
N ARG A 193 22.95 -22.85 -1.90
CA ARG A 193 21.49 -22.71 -2.04
C ARG A 193 21.10 -21.26 -2.32
N ARG A 194 21.70 -20.31 -1.59
CA ARG A 194 21.48 -18.88 -1.82
C ARG A 194 21.94 -18.47 -3.22
N GLU A 195 23.13 -18.90 -3.63
CA GLU A 195 23.68 -18.61 -4.96
C GLU A 195 22.76 -19.12 -6.09
N ALA A 196 22.24 -20.35 -5.94
CA ALA A 196 21.31 -20.93 -6.91
C ALA A 196 20.00 -20.12 -7.01
N ILE A 197 19.45 -19.64 -5.88
CA ILE A 197 18.25 -18.79 -5.86
C ILE A 197 18.56 -17.45 -6.57
N LEU A 198 19.67 -16.80 -6.23
CA LEU A 198 20.07 -15.52 -6.82
C LEU A 198 20.31 -15.65 -8.33
N SER A 199 20.95 -16.71 -8.78
CA SER A 199 21.13 -17.00 -10.21
C SER A 199 19.79 -17.23 -10.90
N GLY A 200 18.89 -18.02 -10.32
CA GLY A 200 17.56 -18.27 -10.88
C GLY A 200 16.66 -17.02 -10.94
N LEU A 201 16.86 -16.06 -10.03
CA LEU A 201 16.17 -14.76 -10.10
C LEU A 201 16.68 -13.92 -11.28
N LEU A 202 17.99 -13.92 -11.53
CA LEU A 202 18.61 -13.18 -12.63
C LEU A 202 18.26 -13.77 -14.01
N THR A 203 18.09 -15.09 -14.10
CA THR A 203 17.70 -15.75 -15.35
C THR A 203 16.19 -15.71 -15.60
N GLY A 204 15.39 -15.41 -14.56
CA GLY A 204 13.92 -15.48 -14.63
C GLY A 204 13.35 -16.88 -14.34
N ASP A 205 14.20 -17.90 -14.08
CA ASP A 205 13.75 -19.26 -13.74
C ASP A 205 12.98 -19.30 -12.42
N VAL A 206 13.39 -18.46 -11.43
CA VAL A 206 12.64 -18.26 -10.20
C VAL A 206 11.59 -17.18 -10.45
N GLN A 207 10.33 -17.57 -10.53
CA GLN A 207 9.23 -16.68 -10.89
C GLN A 207 8.60 -16.00 -9.67
N ILE A 208 8.55 -16.68 -8.53
CA ILE A 208 8.07 -16.13 -7.27
C ILE A 208 9.15 -16.28 -6.19
N LEU A 209 9.54 -15.18 -5.59
CA LEU A 209 10.41 -15.17 -4.41
C LEU A 209 9.61 -14.81 -3.17
N ILE A 210 9.71 -15.63 -2.13
CA ILE A 210 9.13 -15.36 -0.82
C ILE A 210 10.26 -15.18 0.18
N GLY A 211 10.19 -14.19 1.06
CA GLY A 211 11.22 -14.03 2.06
C GLY A 211 10.99 -12.91 3.04
N THR A 212 12.00 -12.62 3.83
CA THR A 212 12.03 -11.56 4.82
C THR A 212 12.76 -10.33 4.26
N HIS A 213 13.34 -9.51 5.14
CA HIS A 213 14.23 -8.39 4.74
C HIS A 213 15.41 -8.84 3.83
N ALA A 214 15.75 -10.12 3.80
CA ALA A 214 16.79 -10.64 2.91
C ALA A 214 16.50 -10.39 1.42
N VAL A 215 15.23 -10.27 1.02
CA VAL A 215 14.85 -10.01 -0.38
C VAL A 215 15.16 -8.59 -0.87
N ILE A 216 15.38 -7.65 0.06
CA ILE A 216 15.73 -6.25 -0.27
C ILE A 216 17.23 -5.98 -0.24
N GLU A 217 18.06 -6.98 0.08
CA GLU A 217 19.53 -6.84 0.06
C GLU A 217 20.00 -6.52 -1.36
N ASP A 218 21.07 -5.74 -1.49
CA ASP A 218 21.59 -5.28 -2.79
C ASP A 218 22.04 -6.42 -3.71
N THR A 219 22.39 -7.57 -3.13
CA THR A 219 22.78 -8.80 -3.87
C THR A 219 21.60 -9.49 -4.55
N VAL A 220 20.36 -9.20 -4.15
CA VAL A 220 19.14 -9.79 -4.72
C VAL A 220 18.70 -8.98 -5.92
N ASN A 221 18.85 -9.50 -7.11
CA ASN A 221 18.44 -8.84 -8.35
C ASN A 221 17.50 -9.76 -9.13
N PHE A 222 16.48 -9.15 -9.72
CA PHE A 222 15.48 -9.84 -10.54
C PHE A 222 15.72 -9.53 -12.02
N ALA A 223 15.40 -10.48 -12.90
CA ALA A 223 15.35 -10.23 -14.34
C ALA A 223 14.25 -9.21 -14.69
N SER A 224 13.06 -9.37 -14.10
CA SER A 224 11.88 -8.54 -14.40
C SER A 224 10.88 -8.55 -13.25
N LEU A 225 11.17 -7.84 -12.15
CA LEU A 225 10.24 -7.74 -11.02
C LEU A 225 9.06 -6.82 -11.35
N GLY A 226 7.85 -7.36 -11.44
CA GLY A 226 6.64 -6.59 -11.79
C GLY A 226 5.67 -6.37 -10.62
N LEU A 227 5.64 -7.28 -9.65
CA LEU A 227 4.73 -7.19 -8.50
C LEU A 227 5.43 -7.52 -7.19
N VAL A 228 5.21 -6.69 -6.17
CA VAL A 228 5.64 -6.92 -4.80
C VAL A 228 4.42 -7.00 -3.89
N VAL A 229 4.33 -8.08 -3.13
CA VAL A 229 3.35 -8.25 -2.05
C VAL A 229 4.07 -8.04 -0.72
N ILE A 230 3.51 -7.24 0.18
CA ILE A 230 4.07 -6.96 1.50
C ILE A 230 3.05 -7.36 2.55
N ASP A 231 3.38 -8.36 3.36
CA ASP A 231 2.53 -8.77 4.47
C ASP A 231 2.87 -7.97 5.73
N GLU A 232 1.84 -7.50 6.45
CA GLU A 232 1.96 -6.73 7.68
C GLU A 232 2.94 -5.54 7.59
N GLN A 233 2.68 -4.63 6.64
CA GLN A 233 3.54 -3.49 6.26
C GLN A 233 4.06 -2.66 7.44
N HIS A 234 3.32 -2.56 8.55
CA HIS A 234 3.70 -1.75 9.71
C HIS A 234 5.03 -2.19 10.36
N ARG A 235 5.50 -3.41 10.04
CA ARG A 235 6.78 -3.97 10.51
C ARG A 235 7.97 -3.63 9.60
N PHE A 236 7.72 -2.98 8.44
CA PHE A 236 8.78 -2.58 7.51
C PHE A 236 8.95 -1.05 7.49
N GLY A 237 10.19 -0.59 7.62
CA GLY A 237 10.52 0.84 7.52
C GLY A 237 10.33 1.40 6.11
N VAL A 238 10.08 2.72 6.01
CA VAL A 238 9.91 3.43 4.72
C VAL A 238 11.13 3.25 3.81
N ALA A 239 12.34 3.34 4.36
CA ALA A 239 13.59 3.18 3.63
C ALA A 239 13.78 1.76 3.06
N GLN A 240 13.31 0.73 3.78
CA GLN A 240 13.38 -0.66 3.30
C GLN A 240 12.49 -0.88 2.08
N ARG A 241 11.29 -0.29 2.08
CA ARG A 241 10.35 -0.36 0.94
C ARG A 241 10.88 0.38 -0.28
N ALA A 242 11.53 1.54 -0.07
CA ALA A 242 12.13 2.30 -1.17
C ALA A 242 13.19 1.50 -1.94
N ARG A 243 13.93 0.61 -1.28
CA ARG A 243 14.92 -0.28 -1.94
C ARG A 243 14.29 -1.28 -2.90
N LEU A 244 13.04 -1.70 -2.69
CA LEU A 244 12.35 -2.58 -3.65
C LEU A 244 12.07 -1.89 -4.99
N TRP A 245 11.87 -0.58 -4.96
CA TRP A 245 11.60 0.19 -6.18
C TRP A 245 12.83 0.36 -7.06
N THR A 246 14.02 0.27 -6.48
CA THR A 246 15.29 0.33 -7.24
C THR A 246 15.71 -1.01 -7.85
N LYS A 247 14.99 -2.09 -7.54
CA LYS A 247 15.22 -3.45 -8.06
C LYS A 247 14.72 -3.69 -9.48
N SER A 248 14.05 -2.71 -10.07
CA SER A 248 13.48 -2.79 -11.42
C SER A 248 13.67 -1.49 -12.18
N VAL A 249 13.69 -1.57 -13.50
CA VAL A 249 13.80 -0.40 -14.40
C VAL A 249 12.62 0.56 -14.21
N GLN A 250 11.42 -0.01 -14.01
CA GLN A 250 10.22 0.73 -13.59
C GLN A 250 9.81 0.22 -12.19
N PRO A 251 9.25 1.08 -11.33
CA PRO A 251 8.81 0.64 -10.02
C PRO A 251 7.73 -0.44 -10.14
N PRO A 252 7.90 -1.59 -9.46
CA PRO A 252 6.91 -2.67 -9.49
C PRO A 252 5.59 -2.24 -8.88
N HIS A 253 4.51 -2.91 -9.23
CA HIS A 253 3.25 -2.79 -8.52
C HIS A 253 3.40 -3.26 -7.08
N VAL A 254 2.66 -2.67 -6.15
CA VAL A 254 2.71 -2.99 -4.73
C VAL A 254 1.32 -3.35 -4.22
N LEU A 255 1.22 -4.52 -3.61
CA LEU A 255 0.05 -4.97 -2.88
C LEU A 255 0.43 -5.16 -1.42
N VAL A 256 -0.15 -4.39 -0.53
CA VAL A 256 0.06 -4.50 0.91
C VAL A 256 -1.06 -5.31 1.52
N MET A 257 -0.74 -6.29 2.34
CA MET A 257 -1.73 -7.06 3.10
C MET A 257 -1.65 -6.70 4.59
N THR A 258 -2.79 -6.61 5.26
CA THR A 258 -2.85 -6.49 6.72
C THR A 258 -4.16 -7.03 7.27
N ALA A 259 -4.09 -7.58 8.49
CA ALA A 259 -5.27 -7.94 9.27
C ALA A 259 -5.79 -6.75 10.10
N THR A 260 -4.92 -5.81 10.47
CA THR A 260 -5.27 -4.69 11.33
C THR A 260 -5.60 -3.43 10.53
N PRO A 261 -6.70 -2.72 10.83
CA PRO A 261 -7.06 -1.46 10.18
C PRO A 261 -6.23 -0.29 10.74
N ILE A 262 -4.88 -0.35 10.67
CA ILE A 262 -4.06 0.75 11.18
C ILE A 262 -3.64 1.66 10.02
N PRO A 263 -4.19 2.88 9.95
CA PRO A 263 -3.92 3.81 8.86
C PRO A 263 -2.53 4.50 8.91
N ARG A 264 -1.56 3.99 9.69
CA ARG A 264 -0.22 4.60 9.81
C ARG A 264 0.53 4.81 8.49
N THR A 265 0.07 4.23 7.40
CA THR A 265 0.78 4.24 6.11
C THR A 265 -0.04 4.79 4.95
N LEU A 266 -1.27 5.21 5.18
CA LEU A 266 -2.01 6.02 4.21
C LEU A 266 -1.53 7.48 4.20
N ALA A 267 -0.71 7.86 5.16
CA ALA A 267 -0.13 9.20 5.32
C ALA A 267 1.27 9.37 4.68
N MET A 268 1.74 8.40 3.90
CA MET A 268 3.04 8.53 3.20
C MET A 268 2.95 8.16 1.73
#